data_b5bd6640f46af3f081470020624e3ea0
#
_entry.id   b5bd6640f46af3f081470020624e3ea0
#
_cell.length_a   1.000
_cell.length_b   1.000
_cell.length_c   1.000
_cell.angle_alpha   90.00
_cell.angle_beta   90.00
_cell.angle_gamma   90.00
#
_symmetry.space_group_name_H-M   'P 1'
#
loop_
_entity.id
_entity.type
_entity.pdbx_description
1 polymer ?
#
loop_
_entity_poly.entity_id
_entity_poly.type
_entity_poly.pdbx_seq_one_letter_code
_entity_poly.pdbx_strand_id
1 'polypeptide(L)'
;MLIVDEGSSSVLDLDSWNYNAGITLGFGDSYDDYTYMENKIDLNFFRRNFSGWLQIEYSDPPELGLPIKDLRKYRFEYSKGPWSLQYGDIYEVWGRGLILAQLDDQGIDFDNSTRGYLFNYSDGPLKITHMNGETKNTQLGLNLRTPEYEFTHVMDA
;
A
#
# COMPACT_ATOMS: atom_id res chain seq x y z
N MET A 1 -23.51 -2.50 -20.17
CA MET A 1 -24.27 -1.61 -19.29
C MET A 1 -25.03 -2.50 -18.32
N LEU A 2 -24.42 -2.76 -17.16
CA LEU A 2 -25.04 -3.54 -16.10
C LEU A 2 -25.77 -2.54 -15.18
N ILE A 3 -27.08 -2.64 -15.17
CA ILE A 3 -27.92 -1.90 -14.24
C ILE A 3 -27.90 -2.66 -12.93
N VAL A 4 -27.30 -2.06 -11.90
CA VAL A 4 -27.44 -2.56 -10.53
C VAL A 4 -28.72 -1.99 -9.96
N ASP A 5 -29.61 -2.88 -9.58
CA ASP A 5 -30.90 -2.61 -8.97
C ASP A 5 -30.74 -1.92 -7.63
N GLU A 6 -31.26 -0.70 -7.49
CA GLU A 6 -31.39 0.00 -6.22
C GLU A 6 -32.63 -0.52 -5.47
N GLY A 7 -32.43 -1.53 -4.68
CA GLY A 7 -33.47 -2.08 -3.85
C GLY A 7 -33.05 -2.31 -2.41
N SER A 8 -33.48 -1.45 -1.53
CA SER A 8 -33.53 -1.61 -0.08
C SER A 8 -32.61 -0.68 0.71
N SER A 9 -33.21 0.35 1.29
CA SER A 9 -32.68 1.10 2.42
C SER A 9 -32.57 0.20 3.64
N SER A 10 -31.52 -0.60 3.73
CA SER A 10 -31.12 -1.22 4.98
C SER A 10 -30.46 -0.17 5.84
N VAL A 11 -30.95 0.01 7.07
CA VAL A 11 -30.23 0.59 8.19
C VAL A 11 -28.78 0.13 8.06
N LEU A 12 -27.83 1.06 7.93
CA LEU A 12 -26.40 0.77 7.81
C LEU A 12 -26.01 -0.22 8.92
N ASP A 13 -25.92 -1.49 8.58
CA ASP A 13 -25.39 -2.49 9.48
C ASP A 13 -23.88 -2.20 9.61
N LEU A 14 -23.54 -1.43 10.67
CA LEU A 14 -22.14 -1.05 10.97
C LEU A 14 -21.25 -2.26 11.23
N ASP A 15 -21.80 -3.46 11.26
CA ASP A 15 -21.09 -4.72 11.38
C ASP A 15 -20.76 -5.38 10.04
N SER A 16 -21.30 -4.88 8.94
CA SER A 16 -21.03 -5.43 7.62
C SER A 16 -19.61 -5.05 7.12
N TRP A 17 -19.00 -5.93 6.35
CA TRP A 17 -17.79 -5.64 5.60
C TRP A 17 -18.13 -4.78 4.39
N ASN A 18 -17.37 -3.71 4.21
CA ASN A 18 -17.38 -2.94 2.98
C ASN A 18 -16.14 -3.29 2.16
N TYR A 19 -16.30 -3.42 0.86
CA TYR A 19 -15.21 -3.74 -0.05
C TYR A 19 -15.34 -2.98 -1.36
N ASN A 20 -14.20 -2.73 -1.97
CA ASN A 20 -14.08 -2.11 -3.28
C ASN A 20 -12.98 -2.87 -4.04
N ALA A 21 -13.21 -3.12 -5.32
CA ALA A 21 -12.25 -3.76 -6.21
C ALA A 21 -12.05 -2.90 -7.46
N GLY A 22 -10.80 -2.70 -7.83
CA GLY A 22 -10.37 -2.05 -9.06
C GLY A 22 -9.56 -2.99 -9.92
N ILE A 23 -9.72 -2.92 -11.24
CA ILE A 23 -8.91 -3.66 -12.21
C ILE A 23 -8.33 -2.65 -13.19
N THR A 24 -7.01 -2.67 -13.34
CA THR A 24 -6.28 -1.91 -14.35
C THR A 24 -5.66 -2.88 -15.34
N LEU A 25 -5.95 -2.70 -16.61
CA LEU A 25 -5.40 -3.48 -17.72
C LEU A 25 -4.55 -2.56 -18.57
N GLY A 26 -3.25 -2.83 -18.64
CA GLY A 26 -2.29 -2.12 -19.47
C GLY A 26 -1.69 -3.08 -20.49
N PHE A 27 -1.69 -2.69 -21.76
CA PHE A 27 -0.97 -3.38 -22.82
C PHE A 27 -0.63 -2.38 -23.91
N GLY A 28 0.50 -2.58 -24.51
CA GLY A 28 0.98 -1.71 -25.57
C GLY A 28 2.23 -2.23 -26.24
N ASP A 29 2.62 -1.51 -27.28
CA ASP A 29 3.86 -1.75 -28.02
C ASP A 29 4.81 -0.59 -27.74
N SER A 30 6.03 -0.92 -27.34
CA SER A 30 7.12 0.04 -27.19
C SER A 30 8.03 0.02 -28.42
N TYR A 31 9.03 0.88 -28.45
CA TYR A 31 10.03 0.89 -29.51
C TYR A 31 10.68 -0.48 -29.69
N ASP A 32 11.01 -0.85 -30.92
CA ASP A 32 11.66 -2.12 -31.31
C ASP A 32 10.79 -3.39 -31.15
N ASP A 33 9.49 -3.32 -31.47
CA ASP A 33 8.55 -4.46 -31.42
C ASP A 33 8.39 -5.10 -30.03
N TYR A 34 8.70 -4.35 -28.95
CA TYR A 34 8.49 -4.81 -27.59
C TYR A 34 7.03 -4.63 -27.18
N THR A 35 6.32 -5.73 -27.03
CA THR A 35 4.93 -5.74 -26.55
C THR A 35 4.91 -6.00 -25.06
N TYR A 36 4.21 -5.18 -24.29
CA TYR A 36 4.08 -5.33 -22.85
C TYR A 36 2.62 -5.56 -22.41
N MET A 37 2.47 -6.24 -21.28
CA MET A 37 1.21 -6.47 -20.63
C MET A 37 1.33 -6.32 -19.12
N GLU A 38 0.58 -5.38 -18.55
CA GLU A 38 0.51 -5.14 -17.12
C GLU A 38 -0.94 -5.14 -16.65
N ASN A 39 -1.29 -6.06 -15.78
CA ASN A 39 -2.62 -6.15 -15.20
C ASN A 39 -2.51 -6.05 -13.69
N LYS A 40 -3.30 -5.15 -13.10
CA LYS A 40 -3.32 -4.91 -11.65
C LYS A 40 -4.75 -5.07 -11.12
N ILE A 41 -4.87 -5.73 -9.99
CA ILE A 41 -6.12 -5.88 -9.25
C ILE A 41 -5.89 -5.27 -7.88
N ASP A 42 -6.65 -4.23 -7.56
CA ASP A 42 -6.66 -3.58 -6.27
C ASP A 42 -7.91 -4.00 -5.50
N LEU A 43 -7.74 -4.51 -4.29
CA LEU A 43 -8.81 -4.89 -3.39
C LEU A 43 -8.71 -4.08 -2.11
N ASN A 44 -9.75 -3.33 -1.79
CA ASN A 44 -9.87 -2.60 -0.54
C ASN A 44 -11.04 -3.15 0.24
N PHE A 45 -10.87 -3.33 1.55
CA PHE A 45 -11.92 -3.77 2.44
C PHE A 45 -11.78 -3.10 3.80
N PHE A 46 -12.90 -2.82 4.43
CA PHE A 46 -12.92 -2.21 5.74
C PHE A 46 -14.14 -2.64 6.57
N ARG A 47 -13.95 -2.67 7.85
CA ARG A 47 -14.99 -2.93 8.84
C ARG A 47 -14.64 -2.24 10.14
N ARG A 48 -15.47 -1.29 10.57
CA ARG A 48 -15.25 -0.51 11.81
C ARG A 48 -13.83 0.07 11.89
N ASN A 49 -13.01 -0.50 12.75
CA ASN A 49 -11.67 -0.06 13.09
C ASN A 49 -10.57 -0.75 12.25
N PHE A 50 -10.97 -1.63 11.36
CA PHE A 50 -10.05 -2.42 10.54
C PHE A 50 -10.22 -2.08 9.07
N SER A 51 -9.10 -1.87 8.37
CA SER A 51 -9.05 -1.77 6.92
C SER A 51 -7.93 -2.63 6.35
N GLY A 52 -8.07 -3.00 5.10
CA GLY A 52 -7.04 -3.72 4.38
C GLY A 52 -7.04 -3.37 2.90
N TRP A 53 -5.86 -3.42 2.33
CA TRP A 53 -5.61 -3.21 0.91
C TRP A 53 -4.65 -4.26 0.40
N LEU A 54 -4.97 -4.82 -0.77
CA LEU A 54 -4.17 -5.81 -1.48
C LEU A 54 -4.04 -5.37 -2.94
N GLN A 55 -2.85 -5.47 -3.50
CA GLN A 55 -2.57 -5.27 -4.92
C GLN A 55 -1.92 -6.52 -5.49
N ILE A 56 -2.61 -7.17 -6.42
CA ILE A 56 -2.11 -8.31 -7.18
C ILE A 56 -1.70 -7.79 -8.55
N GLU A 57 -0.53 -8.17 -9.01
CA GLU A 57 -0.02 -7.79 -10.32
C GLU A 57 0.34 -9.03 -11.14
N TYR A 58 -0.03 -8.95 -12.41
CA TYR A 58 0.41 -9.87 -13.45
C TYR A 58 0.97 -9.05 -14.59
N SER A 59 2.31 -8.96 -14.66
CA SER A 59 3.04 -8.24 -15.71
C SER A 59 4.12 -9.14 -16.32
N ASP A 60 3.96 -9.47 -17.61
CA ASP A 60 4.91 -10.31 -18.32
C ASP A 60 4.72 -10.24 -19.85
N PRO A 61 5.62 -9.56 -20.57
CA PRO A 61 6.63 -8.68 -20.01
C PRO A 61 6.03 -7.36 -19.49
N PRO A 62 6.62 -6.71 -18.47
CA PRO A 62 6.20 -5.38 -18.01
C PRO A 62 6.69 -4.28 -18.97
N GLU A 63 6.10 -3.08 -18.90
CA GLU A 63 6.63 -1.91 -19.61
C GLU A 63 7.99 -1.50 -19.02
N LEU A 64 8.09 -1.49 -17.71
CA LEU A 64 9.29 -1.20 -16.94
C LEU A 64 9.51 -2.23 -15.83
N GLY A 65 10.75 -2.45 -15.45
CA GLY A 65 11.13 -3.28 -14.31
C GLY A 65 11.17 -4.79 -14.60
N LEU A 66 10.87 -5.58 -13.60
CA LEU A 66 10.91 -7.05 -13.67
C LEU A 66 9.49 -7.63 -13.74
N PRO A 67 9.30 -8.77 -14.43
CA PRO A 67 8.01 -9.46 -14.45
C PRO A 67 7.52 -9.78 -13.04
N ILE A 68 6.26 -9.43 -12.76
CA ILE A 68 5.58 -9.70 -11.50
C ILE A 68 4.35 -10.55 -11.79
N LYS A 69 4.19 -11.66 -11.04
CA LYS A 69 3.04 -12.57 -11.13
C LYS A 69 2.61 -12.98 -9.74
N ASP A 70 2.37 -11.99 -8.86
CA ASP A 70 2.16 -12.27 -7.45
C ASP A 70 1.42 -11.12 -6.74
N LEU A 71 1.24 -11.29 -5.42
CA LEU A 71 0.83 -10.22 -4.52
C LEU A 71 1.95 -9.18 -4.41
N ARG A 72 1.79 -8.08 -5.14
CA ARG A 72 2.80 -7.01 -5.19
C ARG A 72 2.87 -6.26 -3.88
N LYS A 73 1.71 -5.85 -3.36
CA LYS A 73 1.58 -5.01 -2.17
C LYS A 73 0.40 -5.45 -1.32
N TYR A 74 0.55 -5.22 -0.02
CA TYR A 74 -0.56 -5.40 0.91
C TYR A 74 -0.39 -4.50 2.13
N ARG A 75 -1.51 -4.04 2.71
CA ARG A 75 -1.52 -3.28 3.94
C ARG A 75 -2.78 -3.59 4.73
N PHE A 76 -2.60 -3.81 6.02
CA PHE A 76 -3.67 -3.97 6.99
C PHE A 76 -3.52 -2.90 8.05
N GLU A 77 -4.63 -2.30 8.44
CA GLU A 77 -4.66 -1.24 9.45
C GLU A 77 -5.72 -1.54 10.49
N TYR A 78 -5.38 -1.27 11.74
CA TYR A 78 -6.31 -1.31 12.84
C TYR A 78 -6.15 -0.06 13.70
N SER A 79 -7.25 0.66 13.97
CA SER A 79 -7.23 1.88 14.78
C SER A 79 -8.34 1.84 15.82
N LYS A 80 -7.99 2.11 17.09
CA LYS A 80 -8.96 2.18 18.19
C LYS A 80 -8.50 3.16 19.26
N GLY A 81 -9.28 4.23 19.46
CA GLY A 81 -8.91 5.27 20.42
C GLY A 81 -7.56 5.91 20.05
N PRO A 82 -6.62 6.01 21.01
CA PRO A 82 -5.33 6.62 20.77
C PRO A 82 -4.34 5.73 19.99
N TRP A 83 -4.70 4.48 19.69
CA TRP A 83 -3.83 3.48 19.10
C TRP A 83 -4.13 3.25 17.64
N SER A 84 -3.09 3.16 16.82
CA SER A 84 -3.17 2.59 15.48
C SER A 84 -1.99 1.67 15.20
N LEU A 85 -2.27 0.62 14.43
CA LEU A 85 -1.28 -0.35 13.97
C LEU A 85 -1.48 -0.55 12.48
N GLN A 86 -0.40 -0.48 11.71
CA GLN A 86 -0.35 -0.88 10.32
C GLN A 86 0.61 -2.06 10.16
N TYR A 87 0.31 -2.95 9.24
CA TYR A 87 1.14 -4.09 8.89
C TYR A 87 1.13 -4.30 7.38
N GLY A 88 2.30 -4.47 6.78
CA GLY A 88 2.49 -4.65 5.34
C GLY A 88 3.35 -3.57 4.73
N ASP A 89 3.01 -3.11 3.54
CA ASP A 89 3.74 -2.07 2.82
C ASP A 89 3.33 -0.68 3.36
N ILE A 90 4.28 0.00 4.00
CA ILE A 90 4.11 1.25 4.74
C ILE A 90 4.83 2.35 3.98
N TYR A 91 4.18 3.51 3.90
CA TYR A 91 4.71 4.73 3.29
C TYR A 91 4.62 5.87 4.28
N GLU A 92 5.77 6.32 4.78
CA GLU A 92 5.86 7.37 5.78
C GLU A 92 6.78 8.51 5.33
N VAL A 93 6.47 9.72 5.79
CA VAL A 93 7.30 10.90 5.56
C VAL A 93 7.57 11.58 6.89
N TRP A 94 8.80 11.52 7.36
CA TRP A 94 9.22 12.10 8.63
C TRP A 94 10.22 13.24 8.43
N GLY A 95 10.14 14.25 9.29
CA GLY A 95 11.06 15.38 9.25
C GLY A 95 11.00 16.16 7.93
N ARG A 96 9.79 16.30 7.33
CA ARG A 96 9.59 16.92 6.01
C ARG A 96 10.36 16.19 4.88
N GLY A 97 10.52 14.87 5.03
CA GLY A 97 11.26 14.04 4.07
C GLY A 97 12.77 14.02 4.26
N LEU A 98 13.31 14.74 5.26
CA LEU A 98 14.75 14.74 5.54
C LEU A 98 15.21 13.53 6.34
N ILE A 99 14.32 12.94 7.15
CA ILE A 99 14.63 11.76 7.96
C ILE A 99 14.18 10.50 7.20
N LEU A 100 12.96 10.52 6.71
CA LEU A 100 12.35 9.44 5.95
C LEU A 100 11.41 10.03 4.90
N ALA A 101 11.52 9.57 3.65
CA ALA A 101 10.62 9.92 2.58
C ALA A 101 10.33 8.66 1.75
N GLN A 102 9.19 8.04 2.02
CA GLN A 102 8.75 6.85 1.32
C GLN A 102 7.62 7.20 0.36
N LEU A 103 7.74 6.72 -0.86
CA LEU A 103 6.76 6.97 -1.91
C LEU A 103 6.70 5.79 -2.89
N ASP A 104 5.61 5.73 -3.61
CA ASP A 104 5.39 4.84 -4.73
C ASP A 104 5.13 5.69 -5.97
N ASP A 105 6.00 5.60 -6.95
CA ASP A 105 5.82 6.23 -8.25
C ASP A 105 5.81 5.14 -9.34
N GLN A 106 4.61 4.75 -9.73
CA GLN A 106 4.42 3.69 -10.72
C GLN A 106 4.83 4.11 -12.14
N GLY A 107 4.95 5.42 -12.40
CA GLY A 107 5.38 5.92 -13.71
C GLY A 107 6.87 5.63 -14.02
N ILE A 108 7.66 5.39 -13.00
CA ILE A 108 9.09 5.07 -13.12
C ILE A 108 9.45 3.76 -12.39
N ASP A 109 8.45 2.97 -12.02
CA ASP A 109 8.58 1.73 -11.22
C ASP A 109 9.44 1.91 -9.96
N PHE A 110 9.27 3.06 -9.29
CA PHE A 110 9.98 3.38 -8.07
C PHE A 110 9.09 3.13 -6.85
N ASP A 111 9.54 2.29 -5.93
CA ASP A 111 8.87 1.99 -4.67
C ASP A 111 9.91 1.76 -3.58
N ASN A 112 9.92 2.62 -2.57
CA ASN A 112 10.80 2.52 -1.40
C ASN A 112 10.01 2.30 -0.09
N SER A 113 8.87 1.63 -0.16
CA SER A 113 8.08 1.26 1.01
C SER A 113 8.88 0.43 2.02
N THR A 114 8.50 0.53 3.28
CA THR A 114 8.92 -0.44 4.31
C THR A 114 7.85 -1.52 4.45
N ARG A 115 8.22 -2.79 4.30
CA ARG A 115 7.36 -3.92 4.63
C ARG A 115 7.63 -4.37 6.06
N GLY A 116 6.65 -4.13 6.92
CA GLY A 116 6.81 -4.38 8.34
C GLY A 116 5.59 -3.96 9.12
N TYR A 117 5.78 -3.33 10.26
CA TYR A 117 4.70 -2.76 11.05
C TYR A 117 5.01 -1.31 11.47
N LEU A 118 3.94 -0.52 11.57
CA LEU A 118 3.95 0.84 12.09
C LEU A 118 2.94 0.91 13.22
N PHE A 119 3.41 1.31 14.38
CA PHE A 119 2.60 1.52 15.57
C PHE A 119 2.56 3.01 15.90
N ASN A 120 1.36 3.55 16.11
CA ASN A 120 1.17 4.90 16.56
C ASN A 120 0.33 4.94 17.85
N TYR A 121 0.76 5.80 18.77
CA TYR A 121 -0.01 6.22 19.92
C TYR A 121 -0.11 7.73 19.93
N SER A 122 -1.33 8.26 20.10
CA SER A 122 -1.58 9.70 20.15
C SER A 122 -2.64 10.02 21.20
N ASP A 123 -2.22 10.61 22.32
CA ASP A 123 -3.12 11.03 23.39
C ASP A 123 -2.64 12.37 23.97
N GLY A 124 -3.51 13.39 23.88
CA GLY A 124 -3.16 14.76 24.25
C GLY A 124 -1.92 15.27 23.52
N PRO A 125 -0.91 15.79 24.22
CA PRO A 125 0.33 16.28 23.62
C PRO A 125 1.28 15.15 23.21
N LEU A 126 1.10 13.94 23.76
CA LEU A 126 2.02 12.84 23.51
C LEU A 126 1.70 12.12 22.21
N LYS A 127 2.70 12.05 21.32
CA LYS A 127 2.67 11.23 20.13
C LYS A 127 3.90 10.33 20.07
N ILE A 128 3.69 9.04 19.89
CA ILE A 128 4.75 8.05 19.72
C ILE A 128 4.49 7.32 18.43
N THR A 129 5.47 7.29 17.54
CA THR A 129 5.45 6.49 16.32
C THR A 129 6.64 5.55 16.32
N HIS A 130 6.38 4.29 16.12
CA HIS A 130 7.41 3.25 16.02
C HIS A 130 7.19 2.44 14.77
N MET A 131 8.22 2.30 13.95
CA MET A 131 8.20 1.52 12.71
C MET A 131 9.38 0.56 12.68
N ASN A 132 9.11 -0.67 12.28
CA ASN A 132 10.14 -1.68 12.07
C ASN A 132 9.79 -2.52 10.84
N GLY A 133 10.79 -2.84 10.03
CA GLY A 133 10.61 -3.65 8.84
C GLY A 133 11.77 -3.55 7.84
N GLU A 134 11.58 -4.16 6.69
CA GLU A 134 12.53 -4.17 5.59
C GLU A 134 12.14 -3.12 4.54
N THR A 135 13.06 -2.25 4.17
CA THR A 135 12.83 -1.27 3.11
C THR A 135 13.02 -1.91 1.74
N LYS A 136 12.03 -1.74 0.89
CA LYS A 136 12.13 -2.08 -0.53
C LYS A 136 13.00 -1.05 -1.23
N ASN A 137 13.96 -1.49 -2.00
CA ASN A 137 14.80 -0.62 -2.81
C ASN A 137 14.73 -1.07 -4.27
N THR A 138 14.02 -0.30 -5.08
CA THR A 138 13.82 -0.56 -6.51
C THR A 138 14.84 0.17 -7.41
N GLN A 139 15.98 0.54 -6.90
CA GLN A 139 17.01 1.13 -7.74
C GLN A 139 17.44 0.14 -8.83
N LEU A 140 17.40 0.59 -10.07
CA LEU A 140 17.84 -0.16 -11.27
C LEU A 140 16.98 -1.40 -11.62
N GLY A 141 15.68 -1.40 -11.35
CA GLY A 141 14.81 -2.54 -11.66
C GLY A 141 15.07 -3.80 -10.81
N LEU A 142 15.88 -3.69 -9.77
CA LEU A 142 16.17 -4.76 -8.84
C LEU A 142 15.32 -4.59 -7.59
N ASN A 143 14.32 -5.45 -7.40
CA ASN A 143 13.50 -5.50 -6.20
C ASN A 143 14.29 -6.14 -5.04
N LEU A 144 15.34 -5.48 -4.59
CA LEU A 144 16.13 -5.92 -3.46
C LEU A 144 15.55 -5.35 -2.17
N ARG A 145 15.27 -6.21 -1.20
CA ARG A 145 14.99 -5.78 0.16
C ARG A 145 16.32 -5.61 0.90
N THR A 146 16.52 -4.43 1.44
CA THR A 146 17.67 -4.15 2.31
C THR A 146 17.35 -4.52 3.76
N PRO A 147 18.38 -4.79 4.57
CA PRO A 147 18.20 -5.21 5.95
C PRO A 147 17.35 -4.24 6.78
N GLU A 148 16.81 -4.79 7.81
CA GLU A 148 15.90 -4.27 8.81
C GLU A 148 16.31 -2.91 9.38
N TYR A 149 15.40 -1.94 9.32
CA TYR A 149 15.55 -0.65 10.01
C TYR A 149 14.46 -0.51 11.07
N GLU A 150 14.88 -0.08 12.25
CA GLU A 150 13.98 0.31 13.32
C GLU A 150 13.94 1.84 13.44
N PHE A 151 12.74 2.40 13.34
CA PHE A 151 12.54 3.84 13.52
C PHE A 151 11.56 4.09 14.67
N THR A 152 12.00 4.89 15.63
CA THR A 152 11.14 5.38 16.71
C THR A 152 11.14 6.90 16.72
N HIS A 153 9.96 7.49 16.64
CA HIS A 153 9.78 8.93 16.72
C HIS A 153 8.84 9.28 17.86
N VAL A 154 9.30 10.11 18.78
CA VAL A 154 8.53 10.63 19.91
C VAL A 154 8.42 12.15 19.74
N MET A 155 7.19 12.66 19.74
CA MET A 155 6.93 14.09 19.69
C MET A 155 6.21 14.50 20.98
N ASP A 156 6.84 15.38 21.74
CA ASP A 156 6.20 16.20 22.77
C ASP A 156 5.78 17.53 22.14
N ALA A 157 4.52 17.93 22.39
CA ALA A 157 3.99 19.21 21.92
C ALA A 157 4.03 20.25 23.02
#